data_4897318d0a540121deb072706383cad6
#
_entry.id   4897318d0a540121deb072706383cad6
#
_cell.length_a   1.000
_cell.length_b   1.000
_cell.length_c   1.000
_cell.angle_alpha   90.00
_cell.angle_beta   90.00
_cell.angle_gamma   90.00
#
_symmetry.space_group_name_H-M   'P 1'
#
loop_
_entity.id
_entity.type
_entity.pdbx_description
1 polymer ?
#
loop_
_entity_poly.entity_id
_entity_poly.type
_entity_poly.pdbx_seq_one_letter_code
_entity_poly.pdbx_strand_id
1 'polypeptide(L)'
;MLSSKKHPLTKWLLLLACLSFFALLVGFCFAFTPVHLADKSTSELQTPKEDQTPEAPPPAILPTTGTLKVVALGDSLTRGLGDASGLGYIGILKQKAEKERNQSIQLSNLAISGSESGDVVNQLKQTNVKRLISEANLILFTIGGNDLFRQSGGIFEFDLEKLLDASTQLTINYEAIVKQIRSINPEAPIFYTSLYNPFGDTEFKQESSTHVQEWNNEATTISARYPNVLVIPSYDLFWNKEKAYLYTDHFHPNHAGYERIADRIMQAIK
;
A
#
# COMPACT_ATOMS: atom_id res chain seq x y z
N MET A 1 48.71 -7.23 -66.38
CA MET A 1 49.33 -7.16 -65.05
C MET A 1 48.68 -6.02 -64.32
N LEU A 2 47.70 -6.32 -63.43
CA LEU A 2 47.02 -5.34 -62.59
C LEU A 2 47.64 -5.41 -61.20
N SER A 3 48.47 -4.42 -60.82
CA SER A 3 49.07 -4.28 -59.49
C SER A 3 48.04 -3.78 -58.50
N SER A 4 47.58 -4.65 -57.63
CA SER A 4 46.70 -4.31 -56.49
C SER A 4 47.50 -3.55 -55.47
N LYS A 5 47.40 -2.21 -55.43
CA LYS A 5 47.85 -1.38 -54.31
C LYS A 5 46.93 -1.61 -53.11
N LYS A 6 47.34 -2.45 -52.17
CA LYS A 6 46.64 -2.62 -50.87
C LYS A 6 46.69 -1.30 -50.12
N HIS A 7 45.53 -0.66 -49.90
CA HIS A 7 45.41 0.61 -49.16
C HIS A 7 45.89 0.46 -47.72
N PRO A 8 46.75 1.33 -47.20
CA PRO A 8 47.22 1.25 -45.83
C PRO A 8 46.07 1.37 -44.82
N LEU A 9 44.97 2.03 -45.18
CA LEU A 9 43.77 2.21 -44.34
C LEU A 9 43.12 0.88 -43.93
N THR A 10 43.08 -0.11 -44.85
CA THR A 10 42.49 -1.44 -44.55
C THR A 10 43.30 -2.23 -43.54
N LYS A 11 44.60 -2.04 -43.48
CA LYS A 11 45.45 -2.67 -42.46
C LYS A 11 45.21 -2.09 -41.07
N TRP A 12 45.06 -0.78 -40.95
CA TRP A 12 44.73 -0.11 -39.68
C TRP A 12 43.34 -0.45 -39.19
N LEU A 13 42.33 -0.58 -40.03
CA LEU A 13 40.99 -1.02 -39.65
C LEU A 13 40.96 -2.46 -39.15
N LEU A 14 41.71 -3.35 -39.80
CA LEU A 14 41.87 -4.73 -39.34
C LEU A 14 42.56 -4.82 -37.97
N LEU A 15 43.60 -4.01 -37.77
CA LEU A 15 44.35 -3.98 -36.51
C LEU A 15 43.45 -3.46 -35.35
N LEU A 16 42.64 -2.43 -35.58
CA LEU A 16 41.68 -1.92 -34.61
C LEU A 16 40.58 -2.94 -34.30
N ALA A 17 40.05 -3.64 -35.30
CA ALA A 17 39.06 -4.69 -35.12
C ALA A 17 39.61 -5.87 -34.29
N CYS A 18 40.85 -6.30 -34.57
CA CYS A 18 41.52 -7.34 -33.77
C CYS A 18 41.79 -6.91 -32.32
N LEU A 19 42.20 -5.66 -32.06
CA LEU A 19 42.39 -5.12 -30.73
C LEU A 19 41.06 -5.04 -29.94
N SER A 20 39.99 -4.59 -30.58
CA SER A 20 38.65 -4.56 -29.95
C SER A 20 38.13 -5.95 -29.60
N PHE A 21 38.33 -6.91 -30.50
CA PHE A 21 37.95 -8.30 -30.27
C PHE A 21 38.76 -8.93 -29.13
N PHE A 22 40.06 -8.64 -29.04
CA PHE A 22 40.93 -9.12 -27.96
C PHE A 22 40.54 -8.52 -26.61
N ALA A 23 40.19 -7.22 -26.57
CA ALA A 23 39.75 -6.55 -25.37
C ALA A 23 38.40 -7.14 -24.84
N LEU A 24 37.47 -7.47 -25.78
CA LEU A 24 36.23 -8.14 -25.41
C LEU A 24 36.43 -9.56 -24.91
N LEU A 25 37.38 -10.31 -25.51
CA LEU A 25 37.72 -11.67 -25.06
C LEU A 25 38.34 -11.66 -23.68
N VAL A 26 39.23 -10.73 -23.36
CA VAL A 26 39.87 -10.56 -22.05
C VAL A 26 38.81 -10.17 -21.02
N GLY A 27 37.92 -9.22 -21.35
CA GLY A 27 36.80 -8.83 -20.47
C GLY A 27 35.85 -10.00 -20.15
N PHE A 28 35.57 -10.82 -21.17
CA PHE A 28 34.74 -12.02 -21.00
C PHE A 28 35.41 -13.07 -20.10
N CYS A 29 36.72 -13.31 -20.26
CA CYS A 29 37.46 -14.20 -19.38
C CYS A 29 37.47 -13.72 -17.92
N PHE A 30 37.61 -12.42 -17.70
CA PHE A 30 37.56 -11.87 -16.32
C PHE A 30 36.16 -11.97 -15.69
N ALA A 31 35.10 -11.93 -16.48
CA ALA A 31 33.72 -12.08 -15.99
C ALA A 31 33.41 -13.50 -15.45
N PHE A 32 34.18 -14.51 -15.87
CA PHE A 32 33.99 -15.91 -15.46
C PHE A 32 35.08 -16.44 -14.51
N THR A 33 36.07 -15.63 -14.14
CA THR A 33 37.02 -16.05 -13.10
C THR A 33 36.42 -15.77 -11.73
N PRO A 34 36.18 -16.80 -10.90
CA PRO A 34 35.82 -16.57 -9.49
C PRO A 34 36.97 -15.86 -8.81
N VAL A 35 36.70 -14.69 -8.23
CA VAL A 35 37.68 -13.95 -7.42
C VAL A 35 37.91 -14.74 -6.15
N HIS A 36 38.94 -15.64 -6.16
CA HIS A 36 39.49 -16.22 -4.94
C HIS A 36 40.43 -15.18 -4.32
N LEU A 37 39.90 -14.37 -3.43
CA LEU A 37 40.71 -13.65 -2.45
C LEU A 37 41.18 -14.67 -1.40
N ALA A 38 42.39 -15.18 -1.56
CA ALA A 38 43.05 -15.95 -0.54
C ALA A 38 43.57 -14.97 0.52
N ASP A 39 42.89 -14.87 1.64
CA ASP A 39 43.49 -14.36 2.85
C ASP A 39 43.50 -15.48 3.89
N LYS A 40 44.75 -15.87 4.24
CA LYS A 40 45.03 -16.80 5.33
C LYS A 40 45.12 -16.00 6.63
N SER A 41 44.03 -15.93 7.34
CA SER A 41 44.11 -15.78 8.80
C SER A 41 43.05 -16.72 9.41
N THR A 42 43.55 -17.75 10.03
CA THR A 42 42.80 -18.63 10.92
C THR A 42 42.33 -17.83 12.12
N SER A 43 41.12 -17.29 12.02
CA SER A 43 40.30 -16.98 13.19
C SER A 43 39.04 -17.86 13.09
N GLU A 44 38.73 -18.50 14.19
CA GLU A 44 37.59 -19.38 14.36
C GLU A 44 36.34 -18.74 13.73
N LEU A 45 35.73 -19.45 12.77
CA LEU A 45 34.42 -19.11 12.26
C LEU A 45 33.41 -19.21 13.43
N GLN A 46 33.20 -18.09 14.11
CA GLN A 46 31.93 -17.90 14.78
C GLN A 46 30.88 -17.90 13.66
N THR A 47 30.03 -18.91 13.65
CA THR A 47 28.77 -18.90 12.86
C THR A 47 28.16 -17.53 13.04
N PRO A 48 27.80 -16.81 11.94
CA PRO A 48 27.02 -15.59 12.07
C PRO A 48 25.82 -15.96 12.94
N LYS A 49 25.64 -15.28 14.08
CA LYS A 49 24.36 -15.30 14.76
C LYS A 49 23.35 -14.97 13.68
N GLU A 50 22.49 -15.91 13.39
CA GLU A 50 21.31 -15.73 12.58
C GLU A 50 20.66 -14.45 13.06
N ASP A 51 20.75 -13.41 12.21
CA ASP A 51 20.15 -12.12 12.49
C ASP A 51 18.67 -12.46 12.61
N GLN A 52 18.18 -12.53 13.84
CA GLN A 52 16.78 -12.82 14.11
C GLN A 52 16.02 -11.65 13.51
N THR A 53 15.67 -11.77 12.23
CA THR A 53 14.58 -10.98 11.67
C THR A 53 13.47 -11.11 12.69
N PRO A 54 12.97 -10.02 13.29
CA PRO A 54 11.93 -10.13 14.29
C PRO A 54 10.81 -10.97 13.68
N GLU A 55 10.54 -12.11 14.28
CA GLU A 55 9.45 -12.98 13.85
C GLU A 55 8.20 -12.12 13.79
N ALA A 56 7.57 -12.03 12.61
CA ALA A 56 6.36 -11.24 12.47
C ALA A 56 5.37 -11.71 13.56
N PRO A 57 4.80 -10.80 14.35
CA PRO A 57 3.88 -11.19 15.41
C PRO A 57 2.81 -12.10 14.81
N PRO A 58 2.41 -13.17 15.52
CA PRO A 58 1.39 -14.08 15.02
C PRO A 58 0.14 -13.27 14.66
N PRO A 59 -0.57 -13.61 13.57
CA PRO A 59 -1.75 -12.89 13.15
C PRO A 59 -2.74 -12.81 14.31
N ALA A 60 -3.26 -11.62 14.56
CA ALA A 60 -4.20 -11.41 15.65
C ALA A 60 -5.46 -12.22 15.40
N ILE A 61 -5.74 -13.14 16.31
CA ILE A 61 -6.90 -14.02 16.23
C ILE A 61 -8.11 -13.25 16.74
N LEU A 62 -9.09 -13.03 15.87
CA LEU A 62 -10.36 -12.44 16.30
C LEU A 62 -11.11 -13.40 17.22
N PRO A 63 -11.80 -12.89 18.27
CA PRO A 63 -12.66 -13.72 19.10
C PRO A 63 -13.65 -14.55 18.26
N THR A 64 -13.79 -15.83 18.57
CA THR A 64 -14.72 -16.74 17.87
C THR A 64 -16.06 -16.88 18.59
N THR A 65 -16.18 -16.34 19.79
CA THR A 65 -17.40 -16.37 20.63
C THR A 65 -17.73 -14.97 21.13
N GLY A 66 -18.99 -14.78 21.53
CA GLY A 66 -19.47 -13.48 22.00
C GLY A 66 -19.73 -12.48 20.88
N THR A 67 -19.92 -11.22 21.23
CA THR A 67 -20.14 -10.13 20.27
C THR A 67 -18.81 -9.53 19.83
N LEU A 68 -18.55 -9.54 18.52
CA LEU A 68 -17.36 -8.90 17.94
C LEU A 68 -17.59 -7.37 17.87
N LYS A 69 -16.78 -6.61 18.60
CA LYS A 69 -16.83 -5.14 18.59
C LYS A 69 -15.92 -4.62 17.47
N VAL A 70 -16.51 -3.98 16.48
CA VAL A 70 -15.80 -3.39 15.35
C VAL A 70 -15.92 -1.87 15.40
N VAL A 71 -14.79 -1.17 15.34
CA VAL A 71 -14.74 0.30 15.21
C VAL A 71 -14.21 0.64 13.82
N ALA A 72 -14.93 1.52 13.13
CA ALA A 72 -14.53 2.02 11.83
C ALA A 72 -14.31 3.53 11.89
N LEU A 73 -13.17 3.99 11.36
CA LEU A 73 -12.73 5.38 11.28
C LEU A 73 -12.53 5.79 9.82
N GLY A 74 -12.34 7.07 9.57
CA GLY A 74 -11.90 7.58 8.29
C GLY A 74 -12.89 8.50 7.60
N ASP A 75 -12.96 8.36 6.29
CA ASP A 75 -13.61 9.31 5.37
C ASP A 75 -14.93 8.80 4.78
N SER A 76 -15.31 9.34 3.62
CA SER A 76 -16.53 8.99 2.90
C SER A 76 -16.57 7.54 2.43
N LEU A 77 -15.43 6.87 2.19
CA LEU A 77 -15.40 5.46 1.83
C LEU A 77 -15.90 4.58 2.98
N THR A 78 -15.38 4.80 4.18
CA THR A 78 -15.86 4.09 5.39
C THR A 78 -17.28 4.50 5.74
N ARG A 79 -17.69 5.74 5.42
CA ARG A 79 -19.07 6.18 5.60
C ARG A 79 -20.04 5.50 4.63
N GLY A 80 -19.55 5.00 3.48
CA GLY A 80 -20.36 4.31 2.46
C GLY A 80 -20.99 5.23 1.42
N LEU A 81 -20.38 6.40 1.17
CA LEU A 81 -20.87 7.34 0.15
C LEU A 81 -20.77 6.71 -1.25
N GLY A 82 -21.79 6.90 -2.09
CA GLY A 82 -21.89 6.28 -3.42
C GLY A 82 -22.64 4.95 -3.44
N ASP A 83 -22.86 4.30 -2.30
CA ASP A 83 -23.66 3.09 -2.21
C ASP A 83 -25.15 3.42 -2.01
N ALA A 84 -25.96 3.12 -3.01
CA ALA A 84 -27.42 3.35 -2.95
C ALA A 84 -28.12 2.54 -1.83
N SER A 85 -27.53 1.44 -1.36
CA SER A 85 -28.05 0.67 -0.23
C SER A 85 -27.74 1.32 1.12
N GLY A 86 -26.83 2.29 1.17
CA GLY A 86 -26.35 2.95 2.39
C GLY A 86 -25.48 2.07 3.29
N LEU A 87 -25.13 0.85 2.88
CA LEU A 87 -24.34 -0.08 3.67
C LEU A 87 -22.83 0.25 3.62
N GLY A 88 -22.34 0.64 2.44
CA GLY A 88 -20.91 0.73 2.18
C GLY A 88 -20.20 -0.59 2.46
N TYR A 89 -18.86 -0.63 2.35
CA TYR A 89 -18.12 -1.86 2.62
C TYR A 89 -18.26 -2.34 4.07
N ILE A 90 -18.41 -1.42 5.03
CA ILE A 90 -18.54 -1.75 6.45
C ILE A 90 -19.85 -2.49 6.76
N GLY A 91 -20.97 -2.01 6.21
CA GLY A 91 -22.27 -2.66 6.39
C GLY A 91 -22.34 -4.02 5.69
N ILE A 92 -21.78 -4.10 4.47
CA ILE A 92 -21.67 -5.36 3.72
C ILE A 92 -20.77 -6.36 4.47
N LEU A 93 -19.62 -5.89 4.96
CA LEU A 93 -18.69 -6.70 5.77
C LEU A 93 -19.38 -7.27 7.01
N LYS A 94 -20.14 -6.40 7.73
CA LYS A 94 -20.90 -6.82 8.90
C LYS A 94 -21.86 -7.96 8.57
N GLN A 95 -22.68 -7.81 7.52
CA GLN A 95 -23.66 -8.83 7.11
C GLN A 95 -22.99 -10.15 6.73
N LYS A 96 -21.89 -10.09 5.94
CA LYS A 96 -21.13 -11.28 5.53
C LYS A 96 -20.48 -11.96 6.72
N ALA A 97 -19.81 -11.21 7.58
CA ALA A 97 -19.11 -11.75 8.74
C ALA A 97 -20.08 -12.34 9.78
N GLU A 98 -21.23 -11.71 10.04
CA GLU A 98 -22.27 -12.27 10.93
C GLU A 98 -22.78 -13.63 10.40
N LYS A 99 -22.98 -13.73 9.08
CA LYS A 99 -23.44 -14.95 8.45
C LYS A 99 -22.37 -16.07 8.45
N GLU A 100 -21.14 -15.73 8.05
CA GLU A 100 -20.06 -16.74 7.90
C GLU A 100 -19.51 -17.20 9.25
N ARG A 101 -19.42 -16.29 10.24
CA ARG A 101 -18.88 -16.61 11.56
C ARG A 101 -19.96 -17.06 12.56
N ASN A 102 -21.23 -16.94 12.21
CA ASN A 102 -22.37 -17.14 13.14
C ASN A 102 -22.19 -16.36 14.45
N GLN A 103 -21.70 -15.12 14.35
CA GLN A 103 -21.31 -14.27 15.47
C GLN A 103 -21.89 -12.85 15.31
N SER A 104 -22.50 -12.31 16.37
CA SER A 104 -23.02 -10.94 16.33
C SER A 104 -21.91 -9.91 16.23
N ILE A 105 -22.09 -8.87 15.43
CA ILE A 105 -21.15 -7.76 15.27
C ILE A 105 -21.77 -6.44 15.75
N GLN A 106 -21.14 -5.86 16.78
CA GLN A 106 -21.42 -4.51 17.22
C GLN A 106 -20.52 -3.54 16.45
N LEU A 107 -21.08 -2.83 15.48
CA LEU A 107 -20.36 -1.88 14.64
C LEU A 107 -20.52 -0.45 15.16
N SER A 108 -19.40 0.23 15.41
CA SER A 108 -19.33 1.68 15.67
C SER A 108 -18.64 2.36 14.47
N ASN A 109 -19.42 2.89 13.55
CA ASN A 109 -18.90 3.64 12.41
C ASN A 109 -18.74 5.12 12.78
N LEU A 110 -17.51 5.56 12.99
CA LEU A 110 -17.11 6.92 13.38
C LEU A 110 -16.57 7.74 12.20
N ALA A 111 -16.61 7.21 10.98
CA ALA A 111 -16.11 7.89 9.81
C ALA A 111 -16.93 9.15 9.48
N ILE A 112 -16.23 10.17 9.00
CA ILE A 112 -16.82 11.48 8.62
C ILE A 112 -16.46 11.74 7.17
N SER A 113 -17.49 11.93 6.32
CA SER A 113 -17.27 12.24 4.91
C SER A 113 -16.46 13.53 4.75
N GLY A 114 -15.47 13.51 3.86
CA GLY A 114 -14.57 14.62 3.60
C GLY A 114 -13.40 14.76 4.58
N SER A 115 -13.27 13.86 5.58
CA SER A 115 -12.11 13.89 6.49
C SER A 115 -10.80 13.69 5.75
N GLU A 116 -9.83 14.48 6.13
CA GLU A 116 -8.40 14.29 5.84
C GLU A 116 -7.72 13.60 7.03
N SER A 117 -6.49 13.15 6.83
CA SER A 117 -5.74 12.40 7.86
C SER A 117 -5.58 13.17 9.18
N GLY A 118 -5.40 14.50 9.11
CA GLY A 118 -5.35 15.38 10.28
C GLY A 118 -6.63 15.37 11.11
N ASP A 119 -7.79 15.22 10.47
CA ASP A 119 -9.08 15.15 11.18
C ASP A 119 -9.18 13.86 11.98
N VAL A 120 -8.71 12.73 11.43
CA VAL A 120 -8.68 11.45 12.14
C VAL A 120 -7.72 11.51 13.32
N VAL A 121 -6.53 12.13 13.17
CA VAL A 121 -5.59 12.38 14.28
C VAL A 121 -6.28 13.15 15.42
N ASN A 122 -7.08 14.17 15.09
CA ASN A 122 -7.81 14.97 16.07
C ASN A 122 -8.99 14.20 16.68
N GLN A 123 -9.70 13.40 15.88
CA GLN A 123 -10.80 12.55 16.33
C GLN A 123 -10.33 11.54 17.39
N LEU A 124 -9.15 10.95 17.21
CA LEU A 124 -8.55 10.01 18.15
C LEU A 124 -8.21 10.59 19.52
N LYS A 125 -8.20 11.91 19.68
CA LYS A 125 -8.00 12.58 20.98
C LYS A 125 -9.26 12.60 21.85
N GLN A 126 -10.44 12.38 21.24
CA GLN A 126 -11.74 12.45 21.91
C GLN A 126 -11.93 11.26 22.87
N THR A 127 -12.42 11.52 24.07
CA THR A 127 -12.58 10.51 25.13
C THR A 127 -13.52 9.37 24.73
N ASN A 128 -14.65 9.67 24.08
CA ASN A 128 -15.58 8.67 23.59
C ASN A 128 -14.98 7.77 22.50
N VAL A 129 -14.16 8.34 21.60
CA VAL A 129 -13.46 7.59 20.56
C VAL A 129 -12.42 6.66 21.16
N LYS A 130 -11.61 7.17 22.11
CA LYS A 130 -10.62 6.36 22.84
C LYS A 130 -11.28 5.17 23.56
N ARG A 131 -12.41 5.39 24.21
CA ARG A 131 -13.16 4.31 24.88
C ARG A 131 -13.61 3.25 23.88
N LEU A 132 -14.19 3.63 22.74
CA LEU A 132 -14.63 2.66 21.72
C LEU A 132 -13.46 1.86 21.15
N ILE A 133 -12.33 2.52 20.87
CA ILE A 133 -11.11 1.87 20.36
C ILE A 133 -10.54 0.90 21.41
N SER A 134 -10.50 1.29 22.70
CA SER A 134 -9.96 0.41 23.76
C SER A 134 -10.76 -0.88 23.94
N GLU A 135 -12.05 -0.86 23.60
CA GLU A 135 -12.95 -2.02 23.67
C GLU A 135 -13.06 -2.81 22.36
N ALA A 136 -12.45 -2.31 21.26
CA ALA A 136 -12.58 -2.91 19.94
C ALA A 136 -11.82 -4.25 19.84
N ASN A 137 -12.42 -5.20 19.13
CA ASN A 137 -11.77 -6.43 18.72
C ASN A 137 -11.17 -6.31 17.30
N LEU A 138 -11.65 -5.36 16.50
CA LEU A 138 -11.16 -5.06 15.15
C LEU A 138 -11.34 -3.57 14.88
N ILE A 139 -10.33 -2.93 14.32
CA ILE A 139 -10.37 -1.53 13.92
C ILE A 139 -10.13 -1.46 12.42
N LEU A 140 -11.03 -0.77 11.71
CA LEU A 140 -11.00 -0.59 10.26
C LEU A 140 -10.90 0.90 9.94
N PHE A 141 -10.12 1.29 8.93
CA PHE A 141 -10.16 2.67 8.49
C PHE A 141 -9.76 2.86 7.02
N THR A 142 -10.27 3.95 6.43
CA THR A 142 -9.85 4.50 5.15
C THR A 142 -9.42 5.94 5.36
N ILE A 143 -8.36 6.40 4.73
CA ILE A 143 -7.92 7.78 4.72
C ILE A 143 -6.90 8.00 3.60
N GLY A 144 -6.71 9.24 3.18
CA GLY A 144 -5.68 9.66 2.25
C GLY A 144 -6.21 10.11 0.89
N GLY A 145 -7.39 9.66 0.50
CA GLY A 145 -7.99 10.09 -0.76
C GLY A 145 -8.28 11.60 -0.81
N ASN A 146 -8.83 12.15 0.27
CA ASN A 146 -9.06 13.59 0.37
C ASN A 146 -7.75 14.38 0.49
N ASP A 147 -6.80 13.87 1.28
CA ASP A 147 -5.47 14.49 1.42
C ASP A 147 -4.81 14.67 0.06
N LEU A 148 -4.71 13.60 -0.73
CA LEU A 148 -3.99 13.62 -2.00
C LEU A 148 -4.75 14.35 -3.10
N PHE A 149 -6.05 14.12 -3.24
CA PHE A 149 -6.78 14.55 -4.45
C PHE A 149 -7.58 15.83 -4.28
N ARG A 150 -8.01 16.19 -3.06
CA ARG A 150 -8.80 17.40 -2.86
C ARG A 150 -7.96 18.68 -3.01
N GLN A 151 -6.72 18.66 -2.57
CA GLN A 151 -5.83 19.81 -2.64
C GLN A 151 -5.10 19.92 -3.97
N SER A 152 -4.93 18.80 -4.71
CA SER A 152 -4.29 18.79 -6.03
C SER A 152 -5.18 19.29 -7.18
N GLY A 153 -6.37 19.84 -6.89
CA GLY A 153 -7.29 20.39 -7.91
C GLY A 153 -8.42 19.43 -8.29
N GLY A 154 -8.44 18.20 -7.76
CA GLY A 154 -9.46 17.18 -8.06
C GLY A 154 -9.29 16.56 -9.43
N ILE A 155 -10.41 16.08 -10.03
CA ILE A 155 -10.41 15.36 -11.31
C ILE A 155 -10.15 16.24 -12.55
N PHE A 156 -10.06 17.56 -12.41
CA PHE A 156 -9.96 18.49 -13.55
C PHE A 156 -8.64 19.24 -13.63
N GLU A 157 -7.89 19.33 -12.53
CA GLU A 157 -6.58 19.98 -12.47
C GLU A 157 -5.66 19.18 -11.56
N PHE A 158 -4.57 18.66 -12.11
CA PHE A 158 -3.59 17.89 -11.35
C PHE A 158 -2.36 18.75 -11.06
N ASP A 159 -2.22 19.17 -9.81
CA ASP A 159 -1.09 19.97 -9.33
C ASP A 159 -0.11 19.07 -8.55
N LEU A 160 0.99 18.72 -9.20
CA LEU A 160 1.99 17.80 -8.65
C LEU A 160 2.67 18.34 -7.39
N GLU A 161 2.96 19.64 -7.32
CA GLU A 161 3.64 20.23 -6.16
C GLU A 161 2.77 20.13 -4.90
N LYS A 162 1.50 20.48 -5.03
CA LYS A 162 0.53 20.32 -3.93
C LYS A 162 0.31 18.87 -3.53
N LEU A 163 0.34 17.96 -4.48
CA LEU A 163 0.21 16.53 -4.20
C LEU A 163 1.40 15.99 -3.40
N LEU A 164 2.63 16.43 -3.70
CA LEU A 164 3.84 16.04 -2.96
C LEU A 164 3.82 16.55 -1.51
N ASP A 165 3.38 17.80 -1.32
CA ASP A 165 3.22 18.38 0.01
C ASP A 165 2.15 17.64 0.82
N ALA A 166 1.00 17.36 0.20
CA ALA A 166 -0.10 16.59 0.79
C ALA A 166 0.34 15.17 1.16
N SER A 167 1.13 14.51 0.31
CA SER A 167 1.68 13.18 0.57
C SER A 167 2.60 13.16 1.79
N THR A 168 3.44 14.17 1.95
CA THR A 168 4.33 14.31 3.12
C THR A 168 3.51 14.45 4.41
N GLN A 169 2.49 15.29 4.41
CA GLN A 169 1.64 15.48 5.58
C GLN A 169 0.80 14.25 5.89
N LEU A 170 0.29 13.57 4.85
CA LEU A 170 -0.44 12.32 4.98
C LEU A 170 0.42 11.22 5.62
N THR A 171 1.69 11.10 5.23
CA THR A 171 2.65 10.16 5.81
C THR A 171 2.80 10.37 7.32
N ILE A 172 3.02 11.60 7.75
CA ILE A 172 3.14 11.97 9.17
C ILE A 172 1.86 11.63 9.95
N ASN A 173 0.72 12.01 9.39
CA ASN A 173 -0.58 11.81 10.04
C ASN A 173 -0.97 10.33 10.09
N TYR A 174 -0.70 9.56 9.03
CA TYR A 174 -0.98 8.12 8.99
C TYR A 174 -0.21 7.38 10.09
N GLU A 175 1.09 7.65 10.22
CA GLU A 175 1.87 7.05 11.30
C GLU A 175 1.34 7.47 12.67
N ALA A 176 0.95 8.74 12.84
CA ALA A 176 0.34 9.23 14.08
C ALA A 176 -0.99 8.53 14.38
N ILE A 177 -1.83 8.25 13.38
CA ILE A 177 -3.09 7.49 13.52
C ILE A 177 -2.79 6.09 14.03
N VAL A 178 -1.93 5.34 13.34
CA VAL A 178 -1.58 3.97 13.71
C VAL A 178 -1.00 3.92 15.11
N LYS A 179 -0.05 4.80 15.44
CA LYS A 179 0.59 4.91 16.74
C LYS A 179 -0.42 5.24 17.87
N GLN A 180 -1.33 6.19 17.64
CA GLN A 180 -2.35 6.54 18.61
C GLN A 180 -3.33 5.38 18.85
N ILE A 181 -3.82 4.73 17.78
CA ILE A 181 -4.70 3.57 17.92
C ILE A 181 -4.00 2.47 18.71
N ARG A 182 -2.77 2.14 18.38
CA ARG A 182 -1.97 1.11 19.03
C ARG A 182 -1.67 1.42 20.50
N SER A 183 -1.48 2.72 20.83
CA SER A 183 -1.31 3.15 22.23
C SER A 183 -2.58 3.01 23.08
N ILE A 184 -3.76 3.09 22.45
CA ILE A 184 -5.05 2.93 23.11
C ILE A 184 -5.45 1.46 23.20
N ASN A 185 -5.21 0.70 22.14
CA ASN A 185 -5.51 -0.73 22.05
C ASN A 185 -4.30 -1.48 21.48
N PRO A 186 -3.47 -2.11 22.32
CA PRO A 186 -2.27 -2.83 21.91
C PRO A 186 -2.55 -4.09 21.09
N GLU A 187 -3.72 -4.71 21.25
CA GLU A 187 -4.00 -6.08 20.80
C GLU A 187 -4.82 -6.13 19.50
N ALA A 188 -5.86 -5.29 19.38
CA ALA A 188 -6.80 -5.39 18.29
C ALA A 188 -6.11 -5.25 16.92
N PRO A 189 -6.40 -6.10 15.93
CA PRO A 189 -5.97 -5.88 14.56
C PRO A 189 -6.49 -4.55 14.04
N ILE A 190 -5.61 -3.86 13.30
CA ILE A 190 -5.92 -2.61 12.59
C ILE A 190 -5.83 -2.91 11.12
N PHE A 191 -6.92 -2.74 10.37
CA PHE A 191 -6.94 -2.89 8.92
C PHE A 191 -7.13 -1.53 8.26
N TYR A 192 -6.14 -1.14 7.51
CA TYR A 192 -6.21 0.03 6.62
C TYR A 192 -6.54 -0.44 5.22
N THR A 193 -7.66 0.01 4.66
CA THR A 193 -7.94 -0.21 3.23
C THR A 193 -7.18 0.83 2.43
N SER A 194 -6.25 0.39 1.60
CA SER A 194 -5.39 1.25 0.78
C SER A 194 -6.19 2.00 -0.29
N LEU A 195 -5.58 2.95 -0.97
CA LEU A 195 -6.24 3.71 -2.00
C LEU A 195 -6.34 2.92 -3.31
N TYR A 196 -7.48 3.01 -3.98
CA TYR A 196 -7.62 2.74 -5.42
C TYR A 196 -7.42 4.05 -6.21
N ASN A 197 -7.24 3.93 -7.52
CA ASN A 197 -7.14 5.11 -8.38
C ASN A 197 -8.51 5.46 -8.99
N PRO A 198 -9.16 6.56 -8.58
CA PRO A 198 -10.44 6.97 -9.15
C PRO A 198 -10.31 7.58 -10.56
N PHE A 199 -9.08 7.94 -11.00
CA PHE A 199 -8.80 8.57 -12.30
C PHE A 199 -8.41 7.55 -13.37
N GLY A 200 -8.65 6.26 -13.15
CA GLY A 200 -8.22 5.19 -14.04
C GLY A 200 -8.82 5.21 -15.45
N ASP A 201 -9.91 5.95 -15.67
CA ASP A 201 -10.56 6.15 -16.98
C ASP A 201 -10.41 7.59 -17.50
N THR A 202 -9.51 8.39 -16.93
CA THR A 202 -9.21 9.77 -17.33
C THR A 202 -7.84 9.90 -18.01
N GLU A 203 -7.53 11.08 -18.55
CA GLU A 203 -6.21 11.41 -19.09
C GLU A 203 -5.10 11.41 -18.02
N PHE A 204 -5.44 11.61 -16.73
CA PHE A 204 -4.51 11.59 -15.60
C PHE A 204 -4.19 10.20 -15.07
N LYS A 205 -4.70 9.13 -15.71
CA LYS A 205 -4.54 7.74 -15.27
C LYS A 205 -3.11 7.37 -14.90
N GLN A 206 -2.15 7.68 -15.77
CA GLN A 206 -0.76 7.24 -15.58
C GLN A 206 -0.13 7.95 -14.38
N GLU A 207 -0.32 9.25 -14.30
CA GLU A 207 0.27 10.09 -13.25
C GLU A 207 -0.35 9.78 -11.89
N SER A 208 -1.68 9.80 -11.80
CA SER A 208 -2.38 9.46 -10.56
C SER A 208 -2.09 8.03 -10.08
N SER A 209 -1.92 7.07 -11.01
CA SER A 209 -1.57 5.69 -10.65
C SER A 209 -0.22 5.59 -9.94
N THR A 210 0.77 6.35 -10.40
CA THR A 210 2.10 6.38 -9.78
C THR A 210 1.99 6.83 -8.32
N HIS A 211 1.33 7.96 -8.07
CA HIS A 211 1.22 8.52 -6.73
C HIS A 211 0.34 7.70 -5.78
N VAL A 212 -0.73 7.08 -6.29
CA VAL A 212 -1.54 6.15 -5.48
C VAL A 212 -0.70 4.95 -5.06
N GLN A 213 0.10 4.39 -5.96
CA GLN A 213 0.95 3.24 -5.63
C GLN A 213 2.11 3.61 -4.70
N GLU A 214 2.73 4.77 -4.90
CA GLU A 214 3.75 5.31 -3.99
C GLU A 214 3.18 5.45 -2.56
N TRP A 215 2.00 6.06 -2.44
CA TRP A 215 1.32 6.15 -1.15
C TRP A 215 1.00 4.77 -0.55
N ASN A 216 0.45 3.84 -1.34
CA ASN A 216 0.09 2.51 -0.84
C ASN A 216 1.34 1.73 -0.36
N ASN A 217 2.48 1.91 -1.01
CA ASN A 217 3.76 1.34 -0.58
C ASN A 217 4.25 1.99 0.73
N GLU A 218 4.14 3.32 0.85
CA GLU A 218 4.52 4.03 2.07
C GLU A 218 3.64 3.61 3.26
N ALA A 219 2.32 3.54 3.07
CA ALA A 219 1.39 3.06 4.09
C ALA A 219 1.72 1.62 4.52
N THR A 220 2.12 0.75 3.59
CA THR A 220 2.56 -0.62 3.88
C THR A 220 3.85 -0.62 4.70
N THR A 221 4.81 0.21 4.34
CA THR A 221 6.11 0.35 5.03
C THR A 221 5.92 0.85 6.47
N ILE A 222 5.05 1.83 6.66
CA ILE A 222 4.71 2.33 8.00
C ILE A 222 4.01 1.25 8.82
N SER A 223 2.99 0.62 8.24
CA SER A 223 2.19 -0.41 8.92
C SER A 223 3.03 -1.57 9.42
N ALA A 224 4.05 -1.98 8.65
CA ALA A 224 4.95 -3.07 9.02
C ALA A 224 5.78 -2.80 10.29
N ARG A 225 5.86 -1.55 10.75
CA ARG A 225 6.56 -1.19 12.00
C ARG A 225 5.72 -1.45 13.25
N TYR A 226 4.43 -1.74 13.08
CA TYR A 226 3.48 -1.88 14.18
C TYR A 226 2.86 -3.28 14.18
N PRO A 227 2.74 -3.92 15.34
CA PRO A 227 2.14 -5.25 15.42
C PRO A 227 0.65 -5.21 15.03
N ASN A 228 0.19 -6.27 14.36
CA ASN A 228 -1.22 -6.46 13.99
C ASN A 228 -1.83 -5.32 13.15
N VAL A 229 -1.02 -4.63 12.34
CA VAL A 229 -1.51 -3.65 11.35
C VAL A 229 -1.40 -4.25 9.96
N LEU A 230 -2.52 -4.34 9.26
CA LEU A 230 -2.61 -4.92 7.93
C LEU A 230 -3.13 -3.89 6.94
N VAL A 231 -2.42 -3.72 5.84
CA VAL A 231 -2.90 -2.97 4.68
C VAL A 231 -3.71 -3.90 3.78
N ILE A 232 -4.97 -3.57 3.57
CA ILE A 232 -5.88 -4.28 2.68
C ILE A 232 -5.79 -3.63 1.29
N PRO A 233 -5.20 -4.29 0.29
CA PRO A 233 -5.01 -3.70 -1.02
C PRO A 233 -6.36 -3.52 -1.73
N SER A 234 -6.58 -2.36 -2.32
CA SER A 234 -7.78 -2.07 -3.11
C SER A 234 -7.50 -1.59 -4.53
N TYR A 235 -6.26 -1.22 -4.85
CA TYR A 235 -5.88 -0.69 -6.15
C TYR A 235 -6.27 -1.63 -7.31
N ASP A 236 -5.93 -2.89 -7.21
CA ASP A 236 -6.22 -3.92 -8.21
C ASP A 236 -7.71 -4.22 -8.40
N LEU A 237 -8.51 -3.96 -7.37
CA LEU A 237 -9.96 -4.18 -7.44
C LEU A 237 -10.64 -3.27 -8.45
N PHE A 238 -10.14 -2.04 -8.59
CA PHE A 238 -10.72 -1.00 -9.46
C PHE A 238 -10.00 -0.84 -10.79
N TRP A 239 -8.77 -1.35 -10.92
CA TRP A 239 -7.94 -1.21 -12.12
C TRP A 239 -8.68 -1.68 -13.39
N ASN A 240 -8.89 -0.77 -14.34
CA ASN A 240 -9.68 -0.97 -15.57
C ASN A 240 -11.14 -1.39 -15.33
N LYS A 241 -11.71 -1.08 -14.16
CA LYS A 241 -13.08 -1.39 -13.79
C LYS A 241 -13.81 -0.19 -13.22
N GLU A 242 -13.30 0.99 -13.38
CA GLU A 242 -13.80 2.23 -12.81
C GLU A 242 -15.27 2.42 -13.15
N LYS A 243 -15.66 2.26 -14.44
CA LYS A 243 -17.05 2.36 -14.90
C LYS A 243 -18.02 1.34 -14.27
N ALA A 244 -17.50 0.19 -13.86
CA ALA A 244 -18.31 -0.86 -13.24
C ALA A 244 -18.46 -0.69 -11.73
N TYR A 245 -17.44 -0.13 -11.07
CA TYR A 245 -17.34 -0.13 -9.63
C TYR A 245 -17.38 1.26 -8.98
N LEU A 246 -17.25 2.35 -9.76
CA LEU A 246 -17.46 3.69 -9.24
C LEU A 246 -18.90 4.16 -9.41
N TYR A 247 -19.30 5.03 -8.51
CA TYR A 247 -20.57 5.76 -8.58
C TYR A 247 -20.50 6.86 -9.67
N THR A 248 -21.63 7.53 -9.93
CA THR A 248 -21.73 8.56 -10.97
C THR A 248 -20.86 9.79 -10.74
N ASP A 249 -20.32 9.96 -9.54
CA ASP A 249 -19.35 11.01 -9.22
C ASP A 249 -17.91 10.65 -9.64
N HIS A 250 -17.70 9.48 -10.23
CA HIS A 250 -16.41 8.96 -10.68
C HIS A 250 -15.31 8.93 -9.58
N PHE A 251 -15.72 8.97 -8.33
CA PHE A 251 -14.80 9.00 -7.19
C PHE A 251 -15.12 7.93 -6.15
N HIS A 252 -16.36 7.86 -5.69
CA HIS A 252 -16.75 6.88 -4.68
C HIS A 252 -17.14 5.55 -5.30
N PRO A 253 -16.93 4.43 -4.61
CA PRO A 253 -17.44 3.14 -5.08
C PRO A 253 -18.96 3.10 -5.09
N ASN A 254 -19.53 2.43 -6.07
CA ASN A 254 -20.91 2.00 -6.02
C ASN A 254 -21.05 0.72 -5.17
N HIS A 255 -22.27 0.18 -5.05
CA HIS A 255 -22.51 -1.03 -4.26
C HIS A 255 -21.58 -2.18 -4.63
N ALA A 256 -21.41 -2.46 -5.93
CA ALA A 256 -20.55 -3.54 -6.40
C ALA A 256 -19.06 -3.31 -6.07
N GLY A 257 -18.59 -2.05 -6.13
CA GLY A 257 -17.24 -1.68 -5.71
C GLY A 257 -17.02 -1.90 -4.21
N TYR A 258 -17.99 -1.52 -3.40
CA TYR A 258 -17.96 -1.76 -1.95
C TYR A 258 -18.01 -3.25 -1.60
N GLU A 259 -18.73 -4.07 -2.36
CA GLU A 259 -18.69 -5.52 -2.19
C GLU A 259 -17.28 -6.09 -2.40
N ARG A 260 -16.54 -5.61 -3.42
CA ARG A 260 -15.14 -6.06 -3.66
C ARG A 260 -14.23 -5.75 -2.48
N ILE A 261 -14.37 -4.53 -1.91
CA ILE A 261 -13.61 -4.14 -0.71
C ILE A 261 -13.97 -5.05 0.48
N ALA A 262 -15.27 -5.24 0.73
CA ALA A 262 -15.74 -6.10 1.81
C ALA A 262 -15.24 -7.55 1.67
N ASP A 263 -15.29 -8.12 0.46
CA ASP A 263 -14.78 -9.46 0.16
C ASP A 263 -13.28 -9.59 0.42
N ARG A 264 -12.50 -8.55 0.08
CA ARG A 264 -11.06 -8.50 0.34
C ARG A 264 -10.75 -8.49 1.84
N ILE A 265 -11.53 -7.69 2.62
CA ILE A 265 -11.39 -7.66 4.08
C ILE A 265 -11.81 -9.00 4.70
N MET A 266 -12.90 -9.64 4.19
CA MET A 266 -13.33 -10.96 4.64
C MET A 266 -12.23 -12.02 4.50
N GLN A 267 -11.41 -11.95 3.46
CA GLN A 267 -10.26 -12.86 3.28
C GLN A 267 -9.21 -12.70 4.38
N ALA A 268 -9.08 -11.50 4.94
CA ALA A 268 -8.10 -11.20 5.98
C ALA A 268 -8.58 -11.57 7.40
N ILE A 269 -9.88 -11.78 7.61
CA ILE A 269 -10.47 -12.08 8.93
C ILE A 269 -10.92 -13.55 9.10
N LYS A 270 -10.57 -14.40 8.16
CA LYS A 270 -10.88 -15.85 8.19
C LYS A 270 -10.03 -16.61 9.18
#